data_e5e38fb22418fbf0c64f27396b47b26e
#
_entry.id   e5e38fb22418fbf0c64f27396b47b26e
#
_cell.length_a   1.000
_cell.length_b   1.000
_cell.length_c   1.000
_cell.angle_alpha   90.00
_cell.angle_beta   90.00
_cell.angle_gamma   90.00
#
_symmetry.space_group_name_H-M   'P 1'
#
loop_
_entity.id
_entity.type
_entity.pdbx_description
1 polymer ?
#
loop_
_entity_poly.entity_id
_entity_poly.type
_entity_poly.pdbx_seq_one_letter_code
_entity_poly.pdbx_strand_id
1 'polypeptide(L)'
;MIFADLDISHPARRILKQYKHTGVPVVTKDRPWTKDRISEALSRGAHKSCNDYEVFLREEFASMRNKQQWIVLPYNVVKNLPGLRLTPPGVVPQRDRRPRFICDYSFSEVNKNTVPIAPMEAMQFGHALDRILRHILLADPRFGPTYLHKIDIADGFYRIAVKVDDIPKLAVIFPSKKGCEPLVAFPLVLPMGWSNSPPAFCAPTETIADLSNQHLSQPLSHRPHKLDTLAMPLDRLVDTTATAAGTTVNEHSTSIAVPLPTSPDPHLPQFQQHTKPKSYVDVFVDDFISLAQGSHNRLCHVRQTLLHAIDTVFRPLDDKDSPHRQEPVSVKKLRKGDCSWDTCKLVLGWIIDTTASTITLPPHRLDRLAEILADIPPTQKRISTKNGTKY
;
A
#
# COMPACT_ATOMS: atom_id res chain seq x y z
N MET A 1 -9.19 -9.90 -13.20
CA MET A 1 -8.57 -8.71 -13.84
C MET A 1 -9.24 -8.47 -15.18
N ILE A 2 -10.02 -7.43 -15.32
CA ILE A 2 -10.72 -7.04 -16.56
C ILE A 2 -9.91 -5.91 -17.16
N PHE A 3 -9.32 -6.11 -18.36
CA PHE A 3 -8.54 -5.07 -19.04
C PHE A 3 -9.33 -4.37 -20.15
N ALA A 4 -10.66 -4.47 -20.16
CA ALA A 4 -11.48 -3.92 -21.24
C ALA A 4 -11.34 -2.39 -21.38
N ASP A 5 -11.10 -1.70 -20.27
CA ASP A 5 -11.02 -0.22 -20.24
C ASP A 5 -9.59 0.33 -20.39
N LEU A 6 -8.56 -0.54 -20.42
CA LEU A 6 -7.19 -0.12 -20.68
C LEU A 6 -6.99 0.14 -22.17
N ASP A 7 -6.65 1.39 -22.50
CA ASP A 7 -6.24 1.75 -23.85
C ASP A 7 -5.13 0.82 -24.36
N ILE A 8 -5.13 0.57 -25.66
CA ILE A 8 -4.12 -0.27 -26.31
C ILE A 8 -2.71 0.27 -26.11
N SER A 9 -2.57 1.58 -26.05
CA SER A 9 -1.33 2.31 -25.84
C SER A 9 -0.89 2.38 -24.37
N HIS A 10 -1.73 2.00 -23.40
CA HIS A 10 -1.39 2.12 -21.99
C HIS A 10 -0.15 1.26 -21.64
N PRO A 11 0.90 1.84 -21.05
CA PRO A 11 2.19 1.18 -20.86
C PRO A 11 2.09 -0.09 -20.00
N ALA A 12 1.21 -0.11 -19.01
CA ALA A 12 1.01 -1.28 -18.14
C ALA A 12 0.23 -2.42 -18.80
N ARG A 13 -0.46 -2.20 -19.93
CA ARG A 13 -1.36 -3.21 -20.53
C ARG A 13 -0.65 -4.54 -20.80
N ARG A 14 0.57 -4.49 -21.35
CA ARG A 14 1.35 -5.69 -21.70
C ARG A 14 1.74 -6.46 -20.43
N ILE A 15 2.26 -5.79 -19.44
CA ILE A 15 2.73 -6.42 -18.20
C ILE A 15 1.58 -6.98 -17.38
N LEU A 16 0.44 -6.28 -17.31
CA LEU A 16 -0.74 -6.77 -16.62
C LEU A 16 -1.34 -8.00 -17.29
N LYS A 17 -1.38 -8.06 -18.63
CA LYS A 17 -1.75 -9.28 -19.37
C LYS A 17 -0.84 -10.44 -19.05
N GLN A 18 0.46 -10.22 -19.01
CA GLN A 18 1.43 -11.24 -18.61
C GLN A 18 1.14 -11.75 -17.20
N TYR A 19 0.99 -10.86 -16.22
CA TYR A 19 0.71 -11.24 -14.83
C TYR A 19 -0.60 -12.03 -14.70
N LYS A 20 -1.61 -11.67 -15.49
CA LYS A 20 -2.88 -12.39 -15.50
C LYS A 20 -2.75 -13.82 -16.04
N HIS A 21 -2.03 -14.02 -17.12
CA HIS A 21 -2.01 -15.31 -17.83
C HIS A 21 -0.92 -16.26 -17.36
N THR A 22 0.24 -15.73 -16.98
CA THR A 22 1.40 -16.56 -16.63
C THR A 22 1.94 -16.34 -15.23
N GLY A 23 1.47 -15.31 -14.52
CA GLY A 23 2.03 -14.86 -13.26
C GLY A 23 3.32 -14.02 -13.42
N VAL A 24 3.84 -13.53 -12.31
CA VAL A 24 5.06 -12.74 -12.24
C VAL A 24 6.28 -13.65 -12.31
N PRO A 25 7.21 -13.44 -13.26
CA PRO A 25 8.40 -14.26 -13.39
C PRO A 25 9.42 -13.96 -12.29
N VAL A 26 10.14 -15.00 -11.85
CA VAL A 26 11.29 -14.88 -10.94
C VAL A 26 12.57 -15.16 -11.73
N VAL A 27 13.25 -14.10 -12.13
CA VAL A 27 14.52 -14.20 -12.87
C VAL A 27 15.68 -13.93 -11.92
N THR A 28 16.68 -14.80 -11.93
CA THR A 28 17.88 -14.69 -11.08
C THR A 28 19.14 -14.64 -11.92
N LYS A 29 20.16 -13.90 -11.45
CA LYS A 29 21.45 -13.69 -12.12
C LYS A 29 22.40 -14.86 -11.91
N ASP A 30 22.27 -15.57 -10.77
CA ASP A 30 23.14 -16.67 -10.38
C ASP A 30 22.67 -17.99 -10.98
N ARG A 31 23.57 -18.97 -10.93
CA ARG A 31 23.28 -20.36 -11.31
C ARG A 31 22.26 -20.99 -10.33
N PRO A 32 21.55 -22.03 -10.75
CA PRO A 32 20.74 -22.85 -9.84
C PRO A 32 21.55 -23.32 -8.63
N TRP A 33 20.93 -23.39 -7.47
CA TRP A 33 21.58 -23.89 -6.26
C TRP A 33 21.99 -25.35 -6.42
N THR A 34 23.18 -25.66 -5.89
CA THR A 34 23.66 -27.06 -5.82
C THR A 34 22.89 -27.82 -4.74
N LYS A 35 22.90 -29.14 -4.80
CA LYS A 35 22.29 -30.00 -3.78
C LYS A 35 22.90 -29.75 -2.39
N ASP A 36 24.20 -29.48 -2.32
CA ASP A 36 24.88 -29.19 -1.05
C ASP A 36 24.37 -27.91 -0.43
N ARG A 37 24.22 -26.83 -1.22
CA ARG A 37 23.66 -25.55 -0.74
C ARG A 37 22.21 -25.71 -0.26
N ILE A 38 21.41 -26.51 -0.95
CA ILE A 38 20.03 -26.81 -0.53
C ILE A 38 20.02 -27.58 0.77
N SER A 39 20.90 -28.60 0.91
CA SER A 39 21.05 -29.40 2.13
C SER A 39 21.51 -28.58 3.32
N GLU A 40 22.48 -27.69 3.11
CA GLU A 40 22.94 -26.74 4.13
C GLU A 40 21.83 -25.82 4.61
N ALA A 41 21.08 -25.21 3.67
CA ALA A 41 19.95 -24.36 4.01
C ALA A 41 18.88 -25.09 4.81
N LEU A 42 18.57 -26.34 4.40
CA LEU A 42 17.59 -27.18 5.09
C LEU A 42 18.05 -27.53 6.52
N SER A 43 19.33 -27.91 6.68
CA SER A 43 19.92 -28.24 7.99
C SER A 43 19.92 -27.06 8.96
N ARG A 44 20.14 -25.84 8.44
CA ARG A 44 20.08 -24.62 9.22
C ARG A 44 18.66 -24.31 9.67
N GLY A 45 17.65 -24.56 8.83
CA GLY A 45 16.24 -24.38 9.14
C GLY A 45 15.77 -22.92 9.21
N ALA A 46 14.69 -22.69 9.94
CA ALA A 46 14.10 -21.38 10.19
C ALA A 46 14.91 -20.52 11.17
N HIS A 47 14.67 -19.22 11.22
CA HIS A 47 15.21 -18.35 12.26
C HIS A 47 14.65 -18.72 13.65
N LYS A 48 15.44 -18.48 14.71
CA LYS A 48 15.06 -18.81 16.11
C LYS A 48 13.70 -18.22 16.52
N SER A 49 13.37 -17.03 16.02
CA SER A 49 12.07 -16.40 16.29
C SER A 49 10.86 -17.24 15.89
N CYS A 50 11.03 -18.20 14.98
CA CYS A 50 9.93 -19.10 14.60
C CYS A 50 9.55 -20.07 15.73
N ASN A 51 10.49 -20.41 16.61
CA ASN A 51 10.25 -21.32 17.75
C ASN A 51 9.34 -20.68 18.80
N ASP A 52 9.54 -19.38 19.03
CA ASP A 52 8.77 -18.61 20.02
C ASP A 52 7.32 -18.35 19.55
N TYR A 53 7.08 -18.46 18.23
CA TYR A 53 5.80 -18.17 17.60
C TYR A 53 5.23 -19.35 16.80
N GLU A 54 5.48 -20.59 17.21
CA GLU A 54 5.04 -21.80 16.50
C GLU A 54 3.53 -21.83 16.26
N VAL A 55 2.73 -21.52 17.29
CA VAL A 55 1.26 -21.50 17.20
C VAL A 55 0.79 -20.47 16.16
N PHE A 56 1.32 -19.25 16.25
CA PHE A 56 1.02 -18.19 15.28
C PHE A 56 1.34 -18.62 13.84
N LEU A 57 2.52 -19.23 13.62
CA LEU A 57 2.92 -19.66 12.28
C LEU A 57 2.00 -20.75 11.72
N ARG A 58 1.59 -21.73 12.55
CA ARG A 58 0.64 -22.77 12.14
C ARG A 58 -0.70 -22.19 11.71
N GLU A 59 -1.24 -21.23 12.47
CA GLU A 59 -2.47 -20.52 12.13
C GLU A 59 -2.33 -19.71 10.85
N GLU A 60 -1.21 -18.97 10.71
CA GLU A 60 -0.93 -18.13 9.56
C GLU A 60 -0.84 -18.97 8.27
N PHE A 61 -0.04 -20.04 8.29
CA PHE A 61 0.08 -20.94 7.13
C PHE A 61 -1.23 -21.69 6.83
N ALA A 62 -2.00 -22.10 7.85
CA ALA A 62 -3.32 -22.68 7.66
C ALA A 62 -4.27 -21.71 6.94
N SER A 63 -4.27 -20.43 7.38
CA SER A 63 -5.04 -19.37 6.74
C SER A 63 -4.61 -19.14 5.29
N MET A 64 -3.30 -19.00 5.05
CA MET A 64 -2.74 -18.78 3.69
C MET A 64 -3.00 -19.97 2.76
N ARG A 65 -2.93 -21.19 3.28
CA ARG A 65 -3.28 -22.41 2.53
C ARG A 65 -4.76 -22.42 2.15
N ASN A 66 -5.65 -22.13 3.10
CA ASN A 66 -7.09 -22.09 2.85
C ASN A 66 -7.46 -21.02 1.81
N LYS A 67 -6.70 -19.93 1.75
CA LYS A 67 -6.82 -18.89 0.73
C LYS A 67 -6.10 -19.24 -0.58
N GLN A 68 -5.53 -20.44 -0.72
CA GLN A 68 -4.76 -20.86 -1.90
C GLN A 68 -3.60 -19.90 -2.24
N GLN A 69 -3.01 -19.27 -1.22
CA GLN A 69 -1.86 -18.37 -1.36
C GLN A 69 -0.54 -19.12 -1.21
N TRP A 70 -0.53 -20.20 -0.44
CA TRP A 70 0.63 -21.04 -0.16
C TRP A 70 0.29 -22.52 -0.17
N ILE A 71 1.28 -23.36 -0.54
CA ILE A 71 1.22 -24.81 -0.40
C ILE A 71 2.42 -25.28 0.42
N VAL A 72 2.21 -26.28 1.28
CA VAL A 72 3.28 -26.89 2.11
C VAL A 72 3.39 -28.34 1.73
N LEU A 73 4.59 -28.80 1.36
CA LEU A 73 4.88 -30.14 0.88
C LEU A 73 6.08 -30.74 1.60
N PRO A 74 6.15 -32.09 1.72
CA PRO A 74 7.33 -32.79 2.20
C PRO A 74 8.55 -32.53 1.33
N TYR A 75 9.72 -32.30 1.92
CA TYR A 75 10.95 -32.03 1.17
C TYR A 75 11.30 -33.17 0.19
N ASN A 76 11.09 -34.43 0.60
CA ASN A 76 11.38 -35.58 -0.26
C ASN A 76 10.66 -35.53 -1.60
N VAL A 77 9.46 -34.96 -1.65
CA VAL A 77 8.65 -34.83 -2.88
C VAL A 77 9.19 -33.73 -3.78
N VAL A 78 9.76 -32.65 -3.20
CA VAL A 78 10.10 -31.42 -3.92
C VAL A 78 11.60 -31.21 -4.13
N LYS A 79 12.46 -32.05 -3.54
CA LYS A 79 13.95 -31.90 -3.56
C LYS A 79 14.59 -31.82 -4.94
N ASN A 80 13.91 -32.35 -5.96
CA ASN A 80 14.39 -32.36 -7.34
C ASN A 80 13.71 -31.29 -8.23
N LEU A 81 12.91 -30.39 -7.68
CA LEU A 81 12.27 -29.34 -8.48
C LEU A 81 13.35 -28.41 -9.07
N PRO A 82 13.25 -28.08 -10.37
CA PRO A 82 14.20 -27.18 -11.01
C PRO A 82 14.22 -25.81 -10.32
N GLY A 83 15.41 -25.29 -10.07
CA GLY A 83 15.58 -23.96 -9.51
C GLY A 83 15.21 -23.82 -8.03
N LEU A 84 15.01 -24.92 -7.30
CA LEU A 84 14.67 -24.90 -5.88
C LEU A 84 15.70 -24.08 -5.08
N ARG A 85 15.19 -23.13 -4.26
CA ARG A 85 15.94 -22.34 -3.29
C ARG A 85 15.19 -22.36 -1.98
N LEU A 86 15.90 -22.47 -0.86
CA LEU A 86 15.30 -22.59 0.45
C LEU A 86 15.63 -21.36 1.30
N THR A 87 14.64 -20.53 1.54
CA THR A 87 14.75 -19.32 2.33
C THR A 87 14.28 -19.57 3.77
N PRO A 88 14.99 -19.07 4.81
CA PRO A 88 14.52 -19.19 6.16
C PRO A 88 13.34 -18.22 6.41
N PRO A 89 12.28 -18.68 7.06
CA PRO A 89 11.27 -17.78 7.60
C PRO A 89 11.72 -17.21 8.95
N GLY A 90 11.11 -16.08 9.30
CA GLY A 90 11.25 -15.46 10.61
C GLY A 90 9.92 -14.88 11.08
N VAL A 91 9.86 -14.52 12.34
CA VAL A 91 8.73 -13.80 12.92
C VAL A 91 9.24 -12.54 13.61
N VAL A 92 8.61 -11.42 13.29
CA VAL A 92 8.88 -10.12 13.92
C VAL A 92 7.73 -9.82 14.87
N PRO A 93 8.00 -9.74 16.19
CA PRO A 93 7.01 -9.29 17.14
C PRO A 93 6.62 -7.86 16.86
N GLN A 94 5.35 -7.54 17.04
CA GLN A 94 4.82 -6.18 16.93
C GLN A 94 4.19 -5.79 18.25
N ARG A 95 4.51 -4.59 18.76
CA ARG A 95 3.87 -4.06 19.97
C ARG A 95 2.39 -3.88 19.72
N ASP A 96 1.54 -4.44 20.57
CA ASP A 96 0.08 -4.33 20.55
C ASP A 96 -0.61 -4.81 19.23
N ARG A 97 0.10 -5.61 18.43
CA ARG A 97 -0.40 -6.18 17.16
C ARG A 97 0.00 -7.64 17.01
N ARG A 98 -0.74 -8.35 16.15
CA ARG A 98 -0.38 -9.71 15.73
C ARG A 98 1.06 -9.71 15.18
N PRO A 99 1.92 -10.69 15.54
CA PRO A 99 3.26 -10.82 14.97
C PRO A 99 3.23 -10.87 13.46
N ARG A 100 4.33 -10.50 12.81
CA ARG A 100 4.44 -10.52 11.35
C ARG A 100 5.35 -11.67 10.92
N PHE A 101 4.82 -12.54 10.07
CA PHE A 101 5.60 -13.53 9.32
C PHE A 101 6.45 -12.83 8.25
N ILE A 102 7.72 -13.21 8.13
CA ILE A 102 8.64 -12.71 7.12
C ILE A 102 9.36 -13.87 6.43
N CYS A 103 9.61 -13.72 5.13
CA CYS A 103 10.50 -14.58 4.36
C CYS A 103 11.82 -13.83 4.16
N ASP A 104 12.91 -14.34 4.74
CA ASP A 104 14.19 -13.63 4.70
C ASP A 104 14.98 -13.96 3.41
N TYR A 105 14.44 -13.50 2.28
CA TYR A 105 15.09 -13.64 0.98
C TYR A 105 16.42 -12.90 0.87
N SER A 106 16.68 -11.95 1.78
CA SER A 106 17.97 -11.24 1.83
C SER A 106 19.04 -12.12 2.46
N PHE A 107 18.71 -12.85 3.53
CA PHE A 107 19.63 -13.78 4.17
C PHE A 107 20.06 -14.92 3.21
N SER A 108 19.12 -15.46 2.45
CA SER A 108 19.38 -16.53 1.45
C SER A 108 20.01 -16.01 0.16
N GLU A 109 20.30 -14.70 0.05
CA GLU A 109 20.78 -13.99 -1.13
C GLU A 109 19.84 -14.06 -2.35
N VAL A 110 18.60 -14.51 -2.18
CA VAL A 110 17.61 -14.53 -3.27
C VAL A 110 17.36 -13.11 -3.78
N ASN A 111 17.16 -12.14 -2.87
CA ASN A 111 16.96 -10.74 -3.25
C ASN A 111 18.15 -10.15 -4.00
N LYS A 112 19.38 -10.41 -3.52
CA LYS A 112 20.64 -9.95 -4.16
C LYS A 112 20.77 -10.48 -5.60
N ASN A 113 20.34 -11.71 -5.82
CA ASN A 113 20.45 -12.39 -7.11
C ASN A 113 19.20 -12.20 -7.99
N THR A 114 18.10 -11.67 -7.46
CA THR A 114 16.93 -11.36 -8.26
C THR A 114 17.24 -10.24 -9.27
N VAL A 115 16.83 -10.45 -10.53
CA VAL A 115 16.86 -9.39 -11.55
C VAL A 115 15.69 -8.43 -11.26
N PRO A 116 15.95 -7.14 -11.03
CA PRO A 116 14.87 -6.17 -10.80
C PRO A 116 13.91 -6.12 -11.99
N ILE A 117 12.60 -6.11 -11.71
CA ILE A 117 11.56 -5.94 -12.74
C ILE A 117 11.55 -4.50 -13.23
N ALA A 118 11.75 -3.54 -12.32
CA ALA A 118 11.83 -2.13 -12.62
C ALA A 118 12.96 -1.48 -11.80
N PRO A 119 13.64 -0.47 -12.35
CA PRO A 119 14.54 0.39 -11.56
C PRO A 119 13.75 1.05 -10.42
N MET A 120 14.40 1.33 -9.29
CA MET A 120 13.74 1.99 -8.15
C MET A 120 13.16 3.36 -8.53
N GLU A 121 13.80 4.08 -9.43
CA GLU A 121 13.36 5.39 -9.92
C GLU A 121 12.06 5.33 -10.72
N ALA A 122 11.71 4.17 -11.27
CA ALA A 122 10.46 3.98 -12.02
C ALA A 122 9.25 3.76 -11.09
N MET A 123 9.48 3.51 -9.80
CA MET A 123 8.42 3.30 -8.84
C MET A 123 7.93 4.63 -8.28
N GLN A 124 6.75 5.07 -8.70
CA GLN A 124 6.22 6.38 -8.34
C GLN A 124 5.68 6.46 -6.90
N PHE A 125 5.41 5.34 -6.27
CA PHE A 125 4.81 5.31 -4.93
C PHE A 125 5.67 6.02 -3.87
N GLY A 126 6.99 6.05 -4.00
CA GLY A 126 7.88 6.78 -3.09
C GLY A 126 7.61 8.30 -3.02
N HIS A 127 6.98 8.87 -4.03
CA HIS A 127 6.64 10.29 -4.12
C HIS A 127 5.15 10.58 -3.94
N ALA A 128 4.34 9.59 -3.53
CA ALA A 128 2.90 9.77 -3.38
C ALA A 128 2.54 10.89 -2.38
N LEU A 129 3.24 10.97 -1.25
CA LEU A 129 3.00 12.03 -0.27
C LEU A 129 3.27 13.42 -0.85
N ASP A 130 4.37 13.61 -1.57
CA ASP A 130 4.72 14.89 -2.20
C ASP A 130 3.67 15.32 -3.21
N ARG A 131 3.19 14.39 -4.03
CA ARG A 131 2.13 14.67 -5.01
C ARG A 131 0.81 15.05 -4.33
N ILE A 132 0.42 14.31 -3.27
CA ILE A 132 -0.79 14.60 -2.49
C ILE A 132 -0.71 16.00 -1.87
N LEU A 133 0.40 16.32 -1.19
CA LEU A 133 0.62 17.64 -0.58
C LEU A 133 0.60 18.75 -1.62
N ARG A 134 1.23 18.54 -2.79
CA ARG A 134 1.19 19.49 -3.90
C ARG A 134 -0.24 19.72 -4.39
N HIS A 135 -1.06 18.67 -4.51
CA HIS A 135 -2.45 18.82 -4.94
C HIS A 135 -3.30 19.54 -3.89
N ILE A 136 -3.04 19.33 -2.59
CA ILE A 136 -3.69 20.08 -1.50
C ILE A 136 -3.30 21.57 -1.58
N LEU A 137 -2.01 21.86 -1.73
CA LEU A 137 -1.49 23.25 -1.81
C LEU A 137 -2.06 24.00 -3.04
N LEU A 138 -2.25 23.32 -4.15
CA LEU A 138 -2.79 23.88 -5.39
C LEU A 138 -4.33 23.86 -5.45
N ALA A 139 -5.01 23.43 -4.40
CA ALA A 139 -6.46 23.42 -4.35
C ALA A 139 -6.98 24.85 -4.17
N ASP A 140 -7.93 25.27 -5.03
CA ASP A 140 -8.51 26.62 -4.96
C ASP A 140 -9.57 26.68 -3.83
N PRO A 141 -9.36 27.50 -2.79
CA PRO A 141 -10.27 27.58 -1.64
C PRO A 141 -11.69 28.06 -2.01
N ARG A 142 -11.90 28.67 -3.18
CA ARG A 142 -13.23 29.06 -3.67
C ARG A 142 -14.17 27.88 -3.89
N PHE A 143 -13.62 26.67 -4.08
CA PHE A 143 -14.38 25.45 -4.23
C PHE A 143 -14.66 24.72 -2.92
N GLY A 144 -14.39 25.36 -1.78
CA GLY A 144 -14.58 24.80 -0.45
C GLY A 144 -13.37 24.00 0.06
N PRO A 145 -13.52 23.33 1.21
CA PRO A 145 -12.44 22.57 1.83
C PRO A 145 -12.01 21.40 0.96
N THR A 146 -10.75 21.00 1.12
CA THR A 146 -10.20 19.79 0.49
C THR A 146 -10.40 18.62 1.43
N TYR A 147 -11.18 17.64 1.01
CA TYR A 147 -11.41 16.39 1.74
C TYR A 147 -10.45 15.30 1.28
N LEU A 148 -10.10 14.44 2.21
CA LEU A 148 -9.25 13.28 1.99
C LEU A 148 -10.02 11.98 2.33
N HIS A 149 -9.78 10.90 1.59
CA HIS A 149 -10.17 9.55 1.98
C HIS A 149 -9.11 8.53 1.57
N LYS A 150 -9.20 7.32 2.15
CA LYS A 150 -8.29 6.22 1.82
C LYS A 150 -9.07 4.95 1.51
N ILE A 151 -8.57 4.18 0.55
CA ILE A 151 -9.01 2.81 0.28
C ILE A 151 -7.80 1.89 0.30
N ASP A 152 -7.92 0.78 1.01
CA ASP A 152 -6.87 -0.22 1.17
C ASP A 152 -7.25 -1.52 0.45
N ILE A 153 -6.30 -2.13 -0.22
CA ILE A 153 -6.50 -3.41 -0.91
C ILE A 153 -6.40 -4.56 0.09
N ALA A 154 -7.41 -5.43 0.07
CA ALA A 154 -7.38 -6.66 0.86
C ALA A 154 -6.36 -7.65 0.31
N ASP A 155 -5.59 -8.26 1.20
CA ASP A 155 -4.54 -9.24 0.90
C ASP A 155 -3.35 -8.70 0.05
N GLY A 156 -3.36 -7.46 -0.42
CA GLY A 156 -2.26 -6.77 -1.08
C GLY A 156 -1.51 -7.62 -2.11
N PHE A 157 -0.22 -7.88 -1.89
CA PHE A 157 0.64 -8.67 -2.77
C PHE A 157 0.09 -10.06 -3.10
N TYR A 158 -0.66 -10.66 -2.19
CA TYR A 158 -1.23 -12.01 -2.36
C TYR A 158 -2.34 -12.10 -3.42
N ARG A 159 -2.67 -10.99 -4.07
CA ARG A 159 -3.61 -10.97 -5.23
C ARG A 159 -2.95 -11.31 -6.55
N ILE A 160 -1.64 -11.32 -6.63
CA ILE A 160 -0.90 -11.52 -7.88
C ILE A 160 -0.14 -12.84 -7.81
N ALA A 161 -0.37 -13.72 -8.79
CA ALA A 161 0.28 -15.00 -8.85
C ALA A 161 1.76 -14.90 -9.26
N VAL A 162 2.59 -15.77 -8.71
CA VAL A 162 3.94 -16.04 -9.22
C VAL A 162 3.82 -17.01 -10.40
N LYS A 163 4.71 -16.90 -11.39
CA LYS A 163 4.78 -17.83 -12.50
C LYS A 163 5.07 -19.24 -11.98
N VAL A 164 4.26 -20.23 -12.41
CA VAL A 164 4.26 -21.58 -11.84
C VAL A 164 5.65 -22.22 -11.84
N ASP A 165 6.38 -22.16 -12.97
CA ASP A 165 7.71 -22.73 -13.11
C ASP A 165 8.76 -22.06 -12.21
N ASP A 166 8.47 -20.86 -11.72
CA ASP A 166 9.39 -20.05 -10.92
C ASP A 166 9.11 -20.14 -9.41
N ILE A 167 7.98 -20.72 -9.00
CA ILE A 167 7.60 -20.88 -7.59
C ILE A 167 8.71 -21.53 -6.75
N PRO A 168 9.42 -22.60 -7.21
CA PRO A 168 10.50 -23.21 -6.43
C PRO A 168 11.64 -22.25 -6.06
N LYS A 169 11.86 -21.20 -6.83
CA LYS A 169 12.89 -20.19 -6.54
C LYS A 169 12.60 -19.32 -5.30
N LEU A 170 11.34 -19.30 -4.85
CA LEU A 170 10.88 -18.54 -3.69
C LEU A 170 10.43 -19.44 -2.53
N ALA A 171 10.83 -20.71 -2.54
CA ALA A 171 10.44 -21.65 -1.50
C ALA A 171 11.02 -21.27 -0.13
N VAL A 172 10.26 -21.56 0.92
CA VAL A 172 10.57 -21.22 2.31
C VAL A 172 10.59 -22.50 3.15
N ILE A 173 11.58 -22.63 4.03
CA ILE A 173 11.65 -23.74 4.97
C ILE A 173 10.48 -23.63 5.95
N PHE A 174 9.64 -24.65 6.01
CA PHE A 174 8.56 -24.65 6.99
C PHE A 174 9.11 -25.11 8.35
N PRO A 175 8.86 -24.38 9.46
CA PRO A 175 9.31 -24.80 10.78
C PRO A 175 8.72 -26.14 11.16
N SER A 176 9.58 -27.15 11.33
CA SER A 176 9.20 -28.52 11.72
C SER A 176 9.92 -28.93 12.99
N LYS A 177 9.31 -29.85 13.77
CA LYS A 177 9.93 -30.42 14.96
C LYS A 177 11.14 -31.28 14.58
N LYS A 178 12.16 -31.31 15.45
CA LYS A 178 13.31 -32.21 15.28
C LYS A 178 12.83 -33.66 15.18
N GLY A 179 13.39 -34.39 14.22
CA GLY A 179 13.02 -35.79 13.95
C GLY A 179 11.80 -36.01 13.06
N CYS A 180 11.06 -34.96 12.70
CA CYS A 180 10.01 -35.03 11.70
C CYS A 180 10.57 -34.81 10.30
N GLU A 181 9.85 -35.31 9.28
CA GLU A 181 10.18 -35.01 7.89
C GLU A 181 10.17 -33.49 7.64
N PRO A 182 11.24 -32.94 7.02
CA PRO A 182 11.30 -31.53 6.69
C PRO A 182 10.19 -31.15 5.70
N LEU A 183 9.55 -30.02 5.94
CA LEU A 183 8.51 -29.45 5.09
C LEU A 183 9.01 -28.19 4.41
N VAL A 184 8.51 -27.94 3.20
CA VAL A 184 8.81 -26.75 2.40
C VAL A 184 7.52 -26.06 2.01
N ALA A 185 7.45 -24.78 2.23
CA ALA A 185 6.32 -23.93 1.85
C ALA A 185 6.64 -23.16 0.56
N PHE A 186 5.69 -23.14 -0.35
CA PHE A 186 5.80 -22.50 -1.65
C PHE A 186 4.77 -21.39 -1.79
N PRO A 187 5.20 -20.14 -2.07
CA PRO A 187 4.26 -19.06 -2.35
C PRO A 187 3.69 -19.19 -3.76
N LEU A 188 2.39 -19.34 -3.87
CA LEU A 188 1.69 -19.34 -5.16
C LEU A 188 1.44 -17.92 -5.68
N VAL A 189 1.60 -16.94 -4.80
CA VAL A 189 1.39 -15.50 -5.01
C VAL A 189 2.62 -14.72 -4.55
N LEU A 190 2.69 -13.42 -4.86
CA LEU A 190 3.82 -12.58 -4.48
C LEU A 190 4.07 -12.61 -2.96
N PRO A 191 5.20 -13.14 -2.48
CA PRO A 191 5.46 -13.20 -1.04
C PRO A 191 5.99 -11.87 -0.51
N MET A 192 5.66 -11.57 0.74
CA MET A 192 6.31 -10.47 1.47
C MET A 192 7.79 -10.78 1.69
N GLY A 193 8.65 -9.76 1.45
CA GLY A 193 10.10 -9.88 1.63
C GLY A 193 10.87 -10.13 0.33
N TRP A 194 10.23 -10.53 -0.76
CA TRP A 194 10.87 -10.59 -2.07
C TRP A 194 10.97 -9.21 -2.71
N SER A 195 12.17 -8.85 -3.19
CA SER A 195 12.48 -7.50 -3.70
C SER A 195 11.63 -7.07 -4.89
N ASN A 196 11.13 -8.02 -5.71
CA ASN A 196 10.25 -7.72 -6.83
C ASN A 196 8.75 -7.72 -6.49
N SER A 197 8.34 -8.09 -5.27
CA SER A 197 6.92 -8.02 -4.89
C SER A 197 6.35 -6.60 -4.94
N PRO A 198 7.02 -5.56 -4.38
CA PRO A 198 6.53 -4.19 -4.49
C PRO A 198 6.40 -3.70 -5.93
N PRO A 199 7.44 -3.72 -6.80
CA PRO A 199 7.31 -3.21 -8.16
C PRO A 199 6.30 -4.01 -9.01
N ALA A 200 6.19 -5.32 -8.80
CA ALA A 200 5.19 -6.12 -9.50
C ALA A 200 3.76 -5.75 -9.08
N PHE A 201 3.56 -5.42 -7.80
CA PHE A 201 2.26 -5.00 -7.28
C PHE A 201 1.93 -3.54 -7.63
N CYS A 202 2.93 -2.67 -7.71
CA CYS A 202 2.72 -1.27 -8.10
C CYS A 202 2.19 -1.14 -9.53
N ALA A 203 2.54 -2.02 -10.45
CA ALA A 203 2.02 -1.96 -11.82
C ALA A 203 0.47 -1.94 -11.89
N PRO A 204 -0.28 -2.86 -11.25
CA PRO A 204 -1.72 -2.78 -11.21
C PRO A 204 -2.26 -1.64 -10.35
N THR A 205 -1.64 -1.30 -9.22
CA THR A 205 -2.18 -0.24 -8.35
C THR A 205 -1.97 1.15 -8.93
N GLU A 206 -0.83 1.44 -9.55
CA GLU A 206 -0.62 2.68 -10.29
C GLU A 206 -1.57 2.78 -11.50
N THR A 207 -1.83 1.66 -12.19
CA THR A 207 -2.83 1.62 -13.27
C THR A 207 -4.22 1.98 -12.76
N ILE A 208 -4.61 1.54 -11.55
CA ILE A 208 -5.90 1.93 -10.95
C ILE A 208 -5.96 3.44 -10.69
N ALA A 209 -4.88 4.04 -10.18
CA ALA A 209 -4.81 5.48 -9.98
C ALA A 209 -4.91 6.25 -11.30
N ASP A 210 -4.22 5.79 -12.35
CA ASP A 210 -4.27 6.39 -13.70
C ASP A 210 -5.68 6.32 -14.30
N LEU A 211 -6.33 5.14 -14.25
CA LEU A 211 -7.72 4.98 -14.71
C LEU A 211 -8.67 5.88 -13.93
N SER A 212 -8.50 5.98 -12.61
CA SER A 212 -9.32 6.85 -11.77
C SER A 212 -9.18 8.30 -12.20
N ASN A 213 -7.95 8.80 -12.34
CA ASN A 213 -7.69 10.18 -12.74
C ASN A 213 -8.17 10.47 -14.17
N GLN A 214 -8.06 9.51 -15.08
CA GLN A 214 -8.59 9.62 -16.45
C GLN A 214 -10.13 9.77 -16.43
N HIS A 215 -10.84 8.94 -15.66
CA HIS A 215 -12.29 9.04 -15.54
C HIS A 215 -12.74 10.32 -14.81
N LEU A 216 -12.00 10.79 -13.80
CA LEU A 216 -12.28 12.04 -13.10
C LEU A 216 -12.09 13.29 -13.99
N SER A 217 -11.35 13.19 -15.07
CA SER A 217 -11.21 14.27 -16.06
C SER A 217 -12.42 14.39 -16.99
N GLN A 218 -13.25 13.35 -17.07
CA GLN A 218 -14.46 13.29 -17.90
C GLN A 218 -15.67 13.93 -17.18
N PRO A 219 -16.76 14.24 -17.89
CA PRO A 219 -18.00 14.69 -17.27
C PRO A 219 -18.51 13.70 -16.22
N LEU A 220 -19.12 14.22 -15.15
CA LEU A 220 -19.67 13.44 -14.05
C LEU A 220 -20.66 12.37 -14.58
N SER A 221 -20.27 11.13 -14.50
CA SER A 221 -21.14 9.98 -14.74
C SER A 221 -21.44 9.31 -13.41
N HIS A 222 -22.69 9.37 -12.97
CA HIS A 222 -23.11 8.75 -11.70
C HIS A 222 -23.23 7.24 -11.89
N ARG A 223 -22.25 6.50 -11.39
CA ARG A 223 -22.27 5.04 -11.37
C ARG A 223 -22.16 4.56 -9.92
N PRO A 224 -23.29 4.24 -9.25
CA PRO A 224 -23.28 3.78 -7.87
C PRO A 224 -22.40 2.54 -7.67
N HIS A 225 -21.78 2.44 -6.49
CA HIS A 225 -20.99 1.29 -6.11
C HIS A 225 -21.45 0.76 -4.74
N LYS A 226 -21.57 -0.56 -4.59
CA LYS A 226 -22.08 -1.20 -3.36
C LYS A 226 -21.31 -0.83 -2.08
N LEU A 227 -20.00 -0.60 -2.18
CA LEU A 227 -19.17 -0.25 -1.03
C LEU A 227 -19.27 1.24 -0.66
N ASP A 228 -19.71 2.09 -1.57
CA ASP A 228 -19.93 3.51 -1.28
C ASP A 228 -21.01 3.71 -0.22
N THR A 229 -22.09 2.93 -0.28
CA THR A 229 -23.18 2.96 0.71
C THR A 229 -22.72 2.62 2.13
N LEU A 230 -21.63 1.85 2.28
CA LEU A 230 -21.04 1.54 3.58
C LEU A 230 -20.16 2.67 4.12
N ALA A 231 -19.60 3.49 3.22
CA ALA A 231 -18.68 4.58 3.57
C ALA A 231 -19.41 5.91 3.84
N MET A 232 -20.48 6.20 3.10
CA MET A 232 -21.23 7.46 3.18
C MET A 232 -21.69 7.85 4.60
N PRO A 233 -22.22 6.95 5.44
CA PRO A 233 -22.62 7.29 6.79
C PRO A 233 -21.49 7.72 7.73
N LEU A 234 -20.24 7.47 7.31
CA LEU A 234 -19.04 7.78 8.08
C LEU A 234 -18.36 9.08 7.63
N ASP A 235 -18.86 9.72 6.56
CA ASP A 235 -18.29 10.95 6.02
C ASP A 235 -18.42 12.10 7.01
N ARG A 236 -17.33 12.82 7.25
CA ARG A 236 -17.26 13.99 8.11
C ARG A 236 -17.17 15.25 7.27
N LEU A 237 -18.33 15.73 6.83
CA LEU A 237 -18.42 16.93 6.00
C LEU A 237 -18.58 18.16 6.88
N VAL A 238 -17.84 19.21 6.57
CA VAL A 238 -18.00 20.52 7.23
C VAL A 238 -19.32 21.12 6.73
N ASP A 239 -20.18 21.49 7.67
CA ASP A 239 -21.49 22.06 7.36
C ASP A 239 -21.27 23.51 6.84
N THR A 240 -21.23 23.69 5.52
CA THR A 240 -21.05 24.98 4.88
C THR A 240 -22.32 25.85 4.93
N THR A 241 -23.45 25.31 5.38
CA THR A 241 -24.72 26.06 5.53
C THR A 241 -24.72 26.95 6.77
N ALA A 242 -23.90 26.68 7.78
CA ALA A 242 -23.83 27.45 9.01
C ALA A 242 -23.12 28.82 8.87
N THR A 243 -22.35 29.02 7.80
CA THR A 243 -21.58 30.26 7.58
C THR A 243 -22.35 31.34 6.83
N ALA A 244 -23.57 31.05 6.33
CA ALA A 244 -24.41 32.05 5.63
C ALA A 244 -25.46 32.71 6.51
N ALA A 245 -25.62 32.31 7.78
CA ALA A 245 -26.56 32.91 8.72
C ALA A 245 -25.80 33.72 9.78
N GLY A 246 -25.62 35.01 9.49
CA GLY A 246 -25.54 36.13 10.43
C GLY A 246 -24.60 35.96 11.64
N THR A 247 -23.35 36.33 11.51
CA THR A 247 -22.56 36.74 12.64
C THR A 247 -22.55 38.29 12.69
N THR A 248 -23.35 38.84 13.57
CA THR A 248 -23.16 40.20 14.08
C THR A 248 -21.77 40.26 14.72
N VAL A 249 -20.91 41.03 14.12
CA VAL A 249 -19.54 41.28 14.56
C VAL A 249 -19.61 42.04 15.89
N ASN A 250 -19.18 41.43 16.98
CA ASN A 250 -18.73 42.13 18.16
C ASN A 250 -17.26 42.54 17.92
N GLU A 251 -17.09 43.80 17.62
CA GLU A 251 -15.78 44.47 17.59
C GLU A 251 -15.16 44.44 18.99
N HIS A 252 -14.11 43.67 19.17
CA HIS A 252 -12.94 43.94 20.02
C HIS A 252 -12.00 42.75 19.98
N SER A 253 -11.24 42.71 18.88
CA SER A 253 -9.98 41.94 18.88
C SER A 253 -9.04 42.62 17.90
N THR A 254 -8.06 43.31 18.43
CA THR A 254 -6.98 43.98 17.69
C THR A 254 -6.10 42.88 17.03
N SER A 255 -6.46 42.45 15.84
CA SER A 255 -5.58 41.71 14.96
C SER A 255 -4.73 42.69 14.17
N ILE A 256 -3.41 42.64 14.39
CA ILE A 256 -2.44 43.32 13.56
C ILE A 256 -2.52 42.71 12.15
N ALA A 257 -3.23 43.41 11.27
CA ALA A 257 -3.23 43.06 9.85
C ALA A 257 -1.85 43.39 9.28
N VAL A 258 -1.09 42.37 8.93
CA VAL A 258 0.11 42.57 8.10
C VAL A 258 -0.36 42.91 6.70
N PRO A 259 0.01 44.07 6.11
CA PRO A 259 -0.38 44.41 4.75
C PRO A 259 0.17 43.35 3.77
N LEU A 260 -0.69 42.79 2.94
CA LEU A 260 -0.24 41.99 1.81
C LEU A 260 0.61 42.86 0.86
N PRO A 261 1.74 42.36 0.36
CA PRO A 261 2.55 43.07 -0.63
C PRO A 261 1.73 43.32 -1.90
N THR A 262 1.67 44.57 -2.32
CA THR A 262 0.86 45.07 -3.45
C THR A 262 1.46 44.82 -4.83
N SER A 263 2.57 44.09 -4.94
CA SER A 263 3.12 43.67 -6.23
C SER A 263 3.35 42.16 -6.22
N PRO A 264 2.89 41.43 -7.28
CA PRO A 264 3.19 40.01 -7.39
C PRO A 264 4.70 39.84 -7.61
N ASP A 265 5.32 39.06 -6.73
CA ASP A 265 6.70 38.61 -6.92
C ASP A 265 6.75 37.78 -8.21
N PRO A 266 7.54 38.15 -9.23
CA PRO A 266 7.63 37.44 -10.49
C PRO A 266 8.21 36.02 -10.36
N HIS A 267 8.76 35.64 -9.20
CA HIS A 267 9.30 34.33 -8.90
C HIS A 267 8.32 33.41 -8.15
N LEU A 268 7.17 33.91 -7.71
CA LEU A 268 6.11 33.02 -7.20
C LEU A 268 5.43 32.33 -8.38
N PRO A 269 5.24 31.00 -8.35
CA PRO A 269 4.50 30.32 -9.38
C PRO A 269 3.12 30.96 -9.52
N GLN A 270 2.82 31.51 -10.69
CA GLN A 270 1.49 32.05 -10.98
C GLN A 270 0.48 30.91 -10.73
N PHE A 271 -0.35 31.07 -9.70
CA PHE A 271 -1.45 30.15 -9.46
C PHE A 271 -2.34 30.13 -10.71
N GLN A 272 -2.24 29.05 -11.50
CA GLN A 272 -3.20 28.82 -12.57
C GLN A 272 -4.58 28.82 -11.92
N GLN A 273 -5.43 29.77 -12.31
CA GLN A 273 -6.80 29.82 -11.83
C GLN A 273 -7.50 28.52 -12.27
N HIS A 274 -7.68 27.61 -11.33
CA HIS A 274 -8.41 26.39 -11.59
C HIS A 274 -9.88 26.74 -11.82
N THR A 275 -10.41 26.35 -12.96
CA THR A 275 -11.82 26.60 -13.32
C THR A 275 -12.77 25.55 -12.74
N LYS A 276 -12.24 24.53 -12.09
CA LYS A 276 -13.00 23.37 -11.57
C LYS A 276 -12.49 22.94 -10.18
N PRO A 277 -13.40 22.45 -9.32
CA PRO A 277 -13.00 21.85 -8.04
C PRO A 277 -12.01 20.70 -8.25
N LYS A 278 -11.03 20.58 -7.37
CA LYS A 278 -9.99 19.56 -7.45
C LYS A 278 -10.56 18.18 -7.19
N SER A 279 -10.05 17.20 -7.93
CA SER A 279 -10.22 15.77 -7.69
C SER A 279 -8.96 15.05 -8.14
N TYR A 280 -8.42 14.17 -7.30
CA TYR A 280 -7.18 13.47 -7.61
C TYR A 280 -7.09 12.17 -6.80
N VAL A 281 -6.51 11.14 -7.38
CA VAL A 281 -6.23 9.85 -6.75
C VAL A 281 -4.75 9.54 -6.89
N ASP A 282 -4.13 9.16 -5.79
CA ASP A 282 -2.76 8.63 -5.75
C ASP A 282 -2.73 7.28 -5.04
N VAL A 283 -1.60 6.58 -5.14
CA VAL A 283 -1.39 5.30 -4.48
C VAL A 283 0.01 5.18 -3.89
N PHE A 284 0.08 4.64 -2.68
CA PHE A 284 1.32 4.20 -2.06
C PHE A 284 1.21 2.70 -1.80
N VAL A 285 1.79 1.89 -2.68
CA VAL A 285 1.75 0.43 -2.68
C VAL A 285 0.32 -0.10 -2.73
N ASP A 286 -0.34 -0.30 -1.60
CA ASP A 286 -1.71 -0.81 -1.43
C ASP A 286 -2.71 0.23 -0.85
N ASP A 287 -2.20 1.36 -0.37
CA ASP A 287 -3.00 2.47 0.15
C ASP A 287 -3.36 3.46 -0.96
N PHE A 288 -4.59 3.47 -1.42
CA PHE A 288 -5.11 4.53 -2.29
C PHE A 288 -5.52 5.72 -1.45
N ILE A 289 -5.07 6.90 -1.86
CA ILE A 289 -5.38 8.17 -1.22
C ILE A 289 -6.05 9.06 -2.26
N SER A 290 -7.24 9.55 -1.96
CA SER A 290 -7.94 10.49 -2.82
C SER A 290 -8.15 11.81 -2.12
N LEU A 291 -8.15 12.87 -2.92
CA LEU A 291 -8.56 14.21 -2.47
C LEU A 291 -9.64 14.75 -3.41
N ALA A 292 -10.57 15.49 -2.83
CA ALA A 292 -11.63 16.16 -3.59
C ALA A 292 -12.13 17.42 -2.89
N GLN A 293 -12.63 18.37 -3.70
CA GLN A 293 -13.35 19.57 -3.27
C GLN A 293 -14.75 19.57 -3.85
N GLY A 294 -15.65 20.34 -3.25
CA GLY A 294 -16.98 20.62 -3.75
C GLY A 294 -18.09 19.84 -3.05
N SER A 295 -19.20 19.60 -3.75
CA SER A 295 -20.40 19.00 -3.17
C SER A 295 -20.22 17.55 -2.75
N HIS A 296 -21.07 17.08 -1.84
CA HIS A 296 -21.13 15.68 -1.42
C HIS A 296 -21.25 14.71 -2.61
N ASN A 297 -22.07 15.05 -3.60
CA ASN A 297 -22.20 14.24 -4.82
C ASN A 297 -20.87 14.09 -5.57
N ARG A 298 -20.04 15.14 -5.57
CA ARG A 298 -18.71 15.06 -6.19
C ARG A 298 -17.77 14.17 -5.38
N LEU A 299 -17.78 14.25 -4.06
CA LEU A 299 -17.00 13.37 -3.18
C LEU A 299 -17.39 11.90 -3.39
N CYS A 300 -18.69 11.60 -3.43
CA CYS A 300 -19.19 10.27 -3.75
C CYS A 300 -18.72 9.81 -5.15
N HIS A 301 -18.78 10.69 -6.15
CA HIS A 301 -18.31 10.36 -7.50
C HIS A 301 -16.82 9.98 -7.53
N VAL A 302 -15.96 10.72 -6.82
CA VAL A 302 -14.52 10.39 -6.75
C VAL A 302 -14.30 9.03 -6.10
N ARG A 303 -14.97 8.74 -4.98
CA ARG A 303 -14.87 7.45 -4.29
C ARG A 303 -15.40 6.30 -5.15
N GLN A 304 -16.55 6.47 -5.80
CA GLN A 304 -17.14 5.49 -6.71
C GLN A 304 -16.23 5.21 -7.90
N THR A 305 -15.65 6.24 -8.50
CA THR A 305 -14.71 6.12 -9.62
C THR A 305 -13.51 5.24 -9.24
N LEU A 306 -12.90 5.50 -8.08
CA LEU A 306 -11.81 4.67 -7.58
C LEU A 306 -12.24 3.24 -7.29
N LEU A 307 -13.40 3.02 -6.66
CA LEU A 307 -13.92 1.68 -6.38
C LEU A 307 -14.15 0.88 -7.68
N HIS A 308 -14.72 1.51 -8.71
CA HIS A 308 -14.88 0.86 -10.02
C HIS A 308 -13.55 0.58 -10.72
N ALA A 309 -12.57 1.47 -10.61
CA ALA A 309 -11.23 1.23 -11.15
C ALA A 309 -10.53 0.05 -10.44
N ILE A 310 -10.69 -0.07 -9.12
CA ILE A 310 -10.20 -1.23 -8.35
C ILE A 310 -10.88 -2.52 -8.84
N ASP A 311 -12.19 -2.50 -9.03
CA ASP A 311 -12.93 -3.64 -9.54
C ASP A 311 -12.47 -4.03 -10.95
N THR A 312 -12.24 -3.05 -11.83
CA THR A 312 -11.76 -3.29 -13.20
C THR A 312 -10.45 -4.06 -13.21
N VAL A 313 -9.54 -3.78 -12.28
CA VAL A 313 -8.21 -4.40 -12.23
C VAL A 313 -8.17 -5.67 -11.39
N PHE A 314 -8.78 -5.67 -10.21
CA PHE A 314 -8.59 -6.74 -9.23
C PHE A 314 -9.78 -7.68 -9.03
N ARG A 315 -11.00 -7.32 -9.46
CA ARG A 315 -12.13 -8.23 -9.29
C ARG A 315 -12.03 -9.41 -10.25
N PRO A 316 -12.19 -10.64 -9.77
CA PRO A 316 -12.28 -11.81 -10.62
C PRO A 316 -13.50 -11.75 -11.55
N LEU A 317 -13.36 -12.39 -12.70
CA LEU A 317 -14.46 -12.52 -13.67
C LEU A 317 -15.38 -13.71 -13.37
N ASP A 318 -14.91 -14.66 -12.59
CA ASP A 318 -15.61 -15.93 -12.32
C ASP A 318 -16.21 -15.90 -10.90
N ASP A 319 -17.51 -16.09 -10.80
CA ASP A 319 -18.25 -16.18 -9.52
C ASP A 319 -17.82 -17.40 -8.69
N LYS A 320 -17.16 -18.39 -9.33
CA LYS A 320 -16.57 -19.56 -8.66
C LYS A 320 -15.25 -19.25 -7.95
N ASP A 321 -14.66 -18.09 -8.20
CA ASP A 321 -13.48 -17.67 -7.44
C ASP A 321 -13.78 -17.59 -5.94
N SER A 322 -12.80 -17.96 -5.12
CA SER A 322 -12.96 -17.96 -3.68
C SER A 322 -13.37 -16.58 -3.15
N PRO A 323 -14.23 -16.51 -2.10
CA PRO A 323 -14.77 -15.24 -1.58
C PRO A 323 -13.72 -14.19 -1.25
N HIS A 324 -12.51 -14.59 -0.80
CA HIS A 324 -11.44 -13.65 -0.50
C HIS A 324 -10.84 -12.97 -1.75
N ARG A 325 -11.03 -13.54 -2.93
CA ARG A 325 -10.63 -12.93 -4.21
C ARG A 325 -11.72 -12.02 -4.78
N GLN A 326 -12.97 -12.29 -4.46
CA GLN A 326 -14.13 -11.55 -5.01
C GLN A 326 -14.21 -10.11 -4.53
N GLU A 327 -13.72 -9.79 -3.30
CA GLU A 327 -13.72 -8.44 -2.78
C GLU A 327 -12.29 -7.90 -2.68
N PRO A 328 -11.87 -7.00 -3.61
CA PRO A 328 -10.52 -6.45 -3.59
C PRO A 328 -10.29 -5.40 -2.51
N VAL A 329 -11.35 -4.76 -2.01
CA VAL A 329 -11.25 -3.71 -1.00
C VAL A 329 -11.29 -4.29 0.41
N SER A 330 -10.50 -3.75 1.32
CA SER A 330 -10.52 -4.12 2.73
C SER A 330 -11.79 -3.59 3.42
N VAL A 331 -12.88 -4.35 3.34
CA VAL A 331 -14.17 -4.00 3.97
C VAL A 331 -14.03 -3.75 5.48
N LYS A 332 -13.11 -4.45 6.15
CA LYS A 332 -12.82 -4.22 7.58
C LYS A 332 -12.30 -2.80 7.85
N LYS A 333 -11.37 -2.31 7.03
CA LYS A 333 -10.82 -0.95 7.13
C LYS A 333 -11.88 0.08 6.71
N LEU A 334 -12.64 -0.20 5.66
CA LEU A 334 -13.74 0.62 5.20
C LEU A 334 -14.74 0.90 6.34
N ARG A 335 -15.20 -0.15 7.04
CA ARG A 335 -16.13 -0.03 8.18
C ARG A 335 -15.55 0.72 9.38
N LYS A 336 -14.22 0.84 9.48
CA LYS A 336 -13.52 1.63 10.51
C LYS A 336 -13.42 3.11 10.17
N GLY A 337 -13.89 3.53 9.00
CA GLY A 337 -13.88 4.92 8.56
C GLY A 337 -12.67 5.34 7.72
N ASP A 338 -11.80 4.43 7.30
CA ASP A 338 -10.67 4.79 6.42
C ASP A 338 -11.18 5.42 5.12
N CYS A 339 -12.30 4.93 4.60
CA CYS A 339 -12.95 5.36 3.37
C CYS A 339 -13.91 6.55 3.55
N SER A 340 -14.04 7.10 4.75
CA SER A 340 -14.83 8.33 4.97
C SER A 340 -14.09 9.55 4.47
N TRP A 341 -14.82 10.53 3.96
CA TRP A 341 -14.30 11.85 3.66
C TRP A 341 -14.10 12.65 4.94
N ASP A 342 -12.94 13.26 5.09
CA ASP A 342 -12.59 14.11 6.24
C ASP A 342 -11.52 15.11 5.83
N THR A 343 -11.52 16.29 6.43
CA THR A 343 -10.47 17.32 6.23
C THR A 343 -9.21 17.03 7.06
N CYS A 344 -9.33 16.22 8.11
CA CYS A 344 -8.21 15.80 8.94
C CYS A 344 -8.05 14.29 8.90
N LYS A 345 -6.97 13.78 8.28
CA LYS A 345 -6.81 12.34 8.07
C LYS A 345 -5.38 11.85 8.26
N LEU A 346 -5.27 10.61 8.79
CA LEU A 346 -3.98 9.92 8.86
C LEU A 346 -3.64 9.31 7.49
N VAL A 347 -2.63 9.87 6.84
CA VAL A 347 -2.15 9.48 5.51
C VAL A 347 -0.66 9.14 5.57
N LEU A 348 -0.28 7.94 5.17
CA LEU A 348 1.11 7.47 5.12
C LEU A 348 1.92 7.72 6.41
N GLY A 349 1.22 7.69 7.55
CA GLY A 349 1.82 7.87 8.86
C GLY A 349 1.90 9.31 9.35
N TRP A 350 1.34 10.27 8.62
CA TRP A 350 1.19 11.67 8.98
C TRP A 350 -0.28 12.03 9.15
N ILE A 351 -0.58 12.87 10.12
CA ILE A 351 -1.89 13.54 10.22
C ILE A 351 -1.84 14.76 9.33
N ILE A 352 -2.65 14.77 8.29
CA ILE A 352 -2.81 15.91 7.38
C ILE A 352 -4.14 16.57 7.69
N ASP A 353 -4.11 17.83 8.08
CA ASP A 353 -5.28 18.67 8.25
C ASP A 353 -5.30 19.74 7.16
N THR A 354 -6.21 19.60 6.22
CA THR A 354 -6.33 20.49 5.06
C THR A 354 -6.98 21.83 5.42
N THR A 355 -7.75 21.89 6.51
CA THR A 355 -8.38 23.13 7.00
C THR A 355 -7.37 24.00 7.75
N ALA A 356 -6.61 23.38 8.65
CA ALA A 356 -5.53 24.07 9.37
C ALA A 356 -4.25 24.23 8.53
N SER A 357 -4.18 23.60 7.34
CA SER A 357 -3.00 23.55 6.48
C SER A 357 -1.76 23.04 7.22
N THR A 358 -1.92 21.98 8.02
CA THR A 358 -0.86 21.40 8.83
C THR A 358 -0.61 19.92 8.49
N ILE A 359 0.65 19.52 8.69
CA ILE A 359 1.08 18.12 8.66
C ILE A 359 1.82 17.81 9.97
N THR A 360 1.36 16.81 10.70
CA THR A 360 1.92 16.46 12.01
C THR A 360 2.08 14.96 12.17
N LEU A 361 2.99 14.55 13.06
CA LEU A 361 3.07 13.14 13.46
C LEU A 361 1.91 12.80 14.42
N PRO A 362 1.37 11.57 14.35
CA PRO A 362 0.44 11.10 15.39
C PRO A 362 1.05 11.18 16.79
N PRO A 363 0.27 11.47 17.86
CA PRO A 363 0.78 11.65 19.22
C PRO A 363 1.70 10.51 19.68
N HIS A 364 1.30 9.25 19.50
CA HIS A 364 2.11 8.10 19.87
C HIS A 364 3.48 8.00 19.16
N ARG A 365 3.61 8.63 17.98
CA ARG A 365 4.89 8.72 17.26
C ARG A 365 5.73 9.89 17.76
N LEU A 366 5.09 10.98 18.15
CA LEU A 366 5.75 12.12 18.80
C LEU A 366 6.32 11.69 20.15
N ASP A 367 5.54 10.98 20.96
CA ASP A 367 5.98 10.42 22.25
C ASP A 367 7.19 9.49 22.05
N ARG A 368 7.09 8.58 21.06
CA ARG A 368 8.19 7.70 20.72
C ARG A 368 9.44 8.43 20.24
N LEU A 369 9.27 9.48 19.43
CA LEU A 369 10.38 10.32 19.00
C LEU A 369 11.02 11.03 20.18
N ALA A 370 10.24 11.56 21.11
CA ALA A 370 10.72 12.20 22.34
C ALA A 370 11.52 11.21 23.22
N GLU A 371 11.02 9.97 23.41
CA GLU A 371 11.75 8.90 24.09
C GLU A 371 13.13 8.65 23.44
N ILE A 372 13.15 8.47 22.10
CA ILE A 372 14.40 8.20 21.36
C ILE A 372 15.37 9.38 21.51
N LEU A 373 14.88 10.61 21.46
CA LEU A 373 15.70 11.81 21.60
C LEU A 373 16.25 11.96 23.01
N ALA A 374 15.46 11.60 24.04
CA ALA A 374 15.89 11.61 25.44
C ALA A 374 17.03 10.62 25.73
N ASP A 375 17.07 9.49 25.01
CA ASP A 375 18.13 8.49 25.12
C ASP A 375 19.46 8.92 24.48
N ILE A 376 19.47 10.05 23.73
CA ILE A 376 20.68 10.56 23.07
C ILE A 376 21.40 11.49 24.02
N PRO A 377 22.67 11.20 24.42
CA PRO A 377 23.46 12.08 25.26
C PRO A 377 23.63 13.47 24.62
N PRO A 378 23.49 14.58 25.40
CA PRO A 378 23.62 15.94 24.87
C PRO A 378 24.94 16.24 24.16
N THR A 379 25.98 15.46 24.48
CA THR A 379 27.34 15.56 23.90
C THR A 379 27.48 14.81 22.58
N GLN A 380 26.51 13.98 22.18
CA GLN A 380 26.61 13.16 21.00
C GLN A 380 26.25 13.95 19.73
N LYS A 381 27.26 14.31 18.94
CA LYS A 381 27.10 15.08 17.69
C LYS A 381 26.70 14.25 16.47
N ARG A 382 26.79 12.93 16.52
CA ARG A 382 26.46 12.02 15.41
C ARG A 382 25.83 10.73 15.94
N ILE A 383 24.77 10.28 15.29
CA ILE A 383 24.14 8.97 15.55
C ILE A 383 24.60 8.03 14.43
N SER A 384 25.05 6.82 14.81
CA SER A 384 25.34 5.78 13.82
C SER A 384 24.05 5.36 13.12
N THR A 385 24.07 5.30 11.80
CA THR A 385 22.94 4.78 11.00
C THR A 385 22.56 3.35 11.37
N LYS A 386 23.49 2.55 11.94
CA LYS A 386 23.20 1.21 12.49
C LYS A 386 22.32 1.23 13.73
N ASN A 387 22.34 2.30 14.52
CA ASN A 387 21.46 2.45 15.69
C ASN A 387 20.10 3.04 15.31
N GLY A 388 20.03 3.83 14.21
CA GLY A 388 18.75 4.34 13.68
C GLY A 388 17.84 3.29 13.04
N THR A 389 18.37 2.09 12.73
CA THR A 389 17.58 0.97 12.18
C THR A 389 17.03 0.01 13.25
N LYS A 390 17.33 0.25 14.54
CA LYS A 390 16.77 -0.53 15.65
C LYS A 390 15.42 -0.01 16.17
N TYR A 391 14.92 1.08 15.59
CA TYR A 391 13.71 1.74 16.07
C TYR A 391 12.65 1.88 14.93
#